data_154fa78cd71e1b81fbbc39d77f32b9f6
#
_entry.id   154fa78cd71e1b81fbbc39d77f32b9f6
#
_cell.length_a   1.000
_cell.length_b   1.000
_cell.length_c   1.000
_cell.angle_alpha   90.00
_cell.angle_beta   90.00
_cell.angle_gamma   90.00
#
_symmetry.space_group_name_H-M   'P 1'
#
loop_
_entity.id
_entity.type
_entity.pdbx_description
1 polymer ?
#
loop_
_entity_poly.entity_id
_entity_poly.type
_entity_poly.pdbx_seq_one_letter_code
_entity_poly.pdbx_strand_id
1 'polypeptide(L)'
;VIKKLLPVGKTTVFKAQLRMLPSIAFISAFLNNTPVVVIFAPIIKRWAQAVHLPATKFLIPLSYVTILGGICTLIGTSTNLVVHGMILVAGYEGFTMFELGKVGVFIAIAGIIYLFLFSKKLLPDARPDTAVPDEEEEKGESLHRVEAVLGARFPGINKTLAEFNFQRH
;
A
#
# COMPACT_ATOMS: atom_id res chain seq x y z
N VAL A 1 7.87 10.60 -13.96
CA VAL A 1 8.58 9.98 -12.84
C VAL A 1 8.14 8.53 -12.68
N ILE A 2 6.84 8.23 -12.57
CA ILE A 2 6.31 6.88 -12.30
C ILE A 2 6.70 5.85 -13.37
N LYS A 3 6.63 6.19 -14.67
CA LYS A 3 7.06 5.30 -15.76
C LYS A 3 8.55 4.94 -15.71
N LYS A 4 9.38 5.75 -15.06
CA LYS A 4 10.82 5.49 -14.91
C LYS A 4 11.13 4.62 -13.69
N LEU A 5 10.24 4.60 -12.70
CA LEU A 5 10.32 3.78 -11.49
C LEU A 5 9.92 2.32 -11.72
N LEU A 6 8.93 2.10 -12.58
CA LEU A 6 8.37 0.78 -12.87
C LEU A 6 8.94 0.28 -14.21
N PRO A 7 9.77 -0.77 -14.21
CA PRO A 7 10.34 -1.32 -15.45
C PRO A 7 9.24 -1.94 -16.31
N VAL A 8 9.25 -1.62 -17.61
CA VAL A 8 8.34 -2.18 -18.60
C VAL A 8 9.00 -3.42 -19.23
N GLY A 9 8.34 -4.58 -19.19
CA GLY A 9 8.82 -5.83 -19.76
C GLY A 9 9.15 -6.91 -18.71
N LYS A 10 9.71 -8.04 -19.17
CA LYS A 10 10.09 -9.17 -18.28
C LYS A 10 11.13 -8.71 -17.27
N THR A 11 10.71 -8.54 -16.02
CA THR A 11 11.58 -8.09 -14.94
C THR A 11 11.50 -9.07 -13.76
N THR A 12 12.58 -9.15 -13.00
CA THR A 12 12.63 -9.99 -11.81
C THR A 12 12.18 -9.16 -10.61
N VAL A 13 11.49 -9.78 -9.63
CA VAL A 13 11.05 -9.14 -8.37
C VAL A 13 12.18 -8.31 -7.76
N PHE A 14 13.39 -8.88 -7.66
CA PHE A 14 14.56 -8.22 -7.09
C PHE A 14 14.96 -6.93 -7.82
N LYS A 15 15.02 -6.96 -9.17
CA LYS A 15 15.37 -5.76 -9.96
C LYS A 15 14.33 -4.65 -9.84
N ALA A 16 13.05 -5.04 -9.78
CA ALA A 16 11.96 -4.10 -9.60
C ALA A 16 12.01 -3.45 -8.20
N GLN A 17 12.18 -4.24 -7.16
CA GLN A 17 12.34 -3.76 -5.79
C GLN A 17 13.55 -2.83 -5.65
N LEU A 18 14.72 -3.23 -6.19
CA LEU A 18 15.95 -2.44 -6.11
C LEU A 18 15.80 -1.03 -6.67
N ARG A 19 14.96 -0.85 -7.67
CA ARG A 19 14.71 0.45 -8.28
C ARG A 19 13.60 1.23 -7.57
N MET A 20 12.57 0.53 -7.12
CA MET A 20 11.36 1.12 -6.56
C MET A 20 11.55 1.54 -5.10
N LEU A 21 12.08 0.65 -4.24
CA LEU A 21 12.12 0.88 -2.80
C LEU A 21 12.96 2.10 -2.38
N PRO A 22 14.20 2.30 -2.88
CA PRO A 22 14.98 3.49 -2.50
C PRO A 22 14.32 4.80 -2.95
N SER A 23 13.68 4.79 -4.14
CA SER A 23 13.00 5.98 -4.67
C SER A 23 11.78 6.34 -3.83
N ILE A 24 11.02 5.35 -3.37
CA ILE A 24 9.86 5.57 -2.49
C ILE A 24 10.30 6.01 -1.11
N ALA A 25 11.37 5.43 -0.55
CA ALA A 25 11.95 5.88 0.71
C ALA A 25 12.34 7.36 0.65
N PHE A 26 12.99 7.77 -0.44
CA PHE A 26 13.36 9.17 -0.66
C PHE A 26 12.15 10.11 -0.72
N ILE A 27 11.10 9.71 -1.44
CA ILE A 27 9.85 10.49 -1.52
C ILE A 27 9.20 10.57 -0.14
N SER A 28 9.15 9.46 0.60
CA SER A 28 8.54 9.40 1.93
C SER A 28 9.32 10.16 3.00
N ALA A 29 10.60 10.44 2.78
CA ALA A 29 11.36 11.31 3.67
C ALA A 29 10.80 12.75 3.71
N PHE A 30 10.12 13.21 2.64
CA PHE A 30 9.57 14.55 2.53
C PHE A 30 8.04 14.60 2.51
N LEU A 31 7.39 13.46 2.34
CA LEU A 31 5.93 13.31 2.36
C LEU A 31 5.52 12.34 3.46
N ASN A 32 4.40 12.65 4.11
CA ASN A 32 3.86 11.73 5.11
C ASN A 32 3.59 10.33 4.52
N ASN A 33 3.79 9.28 5.30
CA ASN A 33 3.68 7.88 4.88
C ASN A 33 2.33 7.54 4.24
N THR A 34 1.22 8.02 4.83
CA THR A 34 -0.14 7.71 4.38
C THR A 34 -0.40 8.11 2.93
N PRO A 35 -0.21 9.37 2.50
CA PRO A 35 -0.40 9.75 1.10
C PRO A 35 0.55 9.01 0.15
N VAL A 36 1.77 8.70 0.56
CA VAL A 36 2.69 7.91 -0.26
C VAL A 36 2.14 6.52 -0.51
N VAL A 37 1.68 5.81 0.54
CA VAL A 37 1.10 4.47 0.39
C VAL A 37 -0.18 4.51 -0.44
N VAL A 38 -1.10 5.43 -0.16
CA VAL A 38 -2.39 5.55 -0.87
C VAL A 38 -2.19 5.77 -2.37
N ILE A 39 -1.20 6.59 -2.76
CA ILE A 39 -0.92 6.85 -4.18
C ILE A 39 -0.20 5.68 -4.84
N PHE A 40 0.83 5.11 -4.18
CA PHE A 40 1.68 4.10 -4.81
C PHE A 40 1.09 2.68 -4.77
N ALA A 41 0.29 2.33 -3.78
CA ALA A 41 -0.25 0.98 -3.65
C ALA A 41 -1.10 0.55 -4.86
N PRO A 42 -2.11 1.30 -5.33
CA PRO A 42 -2.89 0.92 -6.51
C PRO A 42 -2.04 0.89 -7.79
N ILE A 43 -1.09 1.82 -7.94
CA ILE A 43 -0.20 1.87 -9.10
C ILE A 43 0.67 0.61 -9.16
N ILE A 44 1.26 0.23 -8.03
CA ILE A 44 2.13 -0.95 -7.91
C ILE A 44 1.32 -2.23 -8.09
N LYS A 45 0.11 -2.31 -7.55
CA LYS A 45 -0.79 -3.46 -7.72
C LYS A 45 -1.09 -3.69 -9.20
N ARG A 46 -1.58 -2.67 -9.90
CA ARG A 46 -1.86 -2.73 -11.36
C ARG A 46 -0.62 -3.08 -12.18
N TRP A 47 0.53 -2.49 -11.85
CA TRP A 47 1.79 -2.81 -12.51
C TRP A 47 2.23 -4.26 -12.27
N ALA A 48 2.17 -4.76 -11.04
CA ALA A 48 2.54 -6.13 -10.71
C ALA A 48 1.67 -7.14 -11.45
N GLN A 49 0.36 -6.88 -11.55
CA GLN A 49 -0.59 -7.67 -12.34
C GLN A 49 -0.21 -7.66 -13.83
N ALA A 50 0.10 -6.50 -14.40
CA ALA A 50 0.47 -6.36 -15.82
C ALA A 50 1.77 -7.11 -16.18
N VAL A 51 2.70 -7.27 -15.25
CA VAL A 51 3.95 -8.03 -15.44
C VAL A 51 3.89 -9.46 -14.88
N HIS A 52 2.71 -9.91 -14.46
CA HIS A 52 2.46 -11.25 -13.89
C HIS A 52 3.33 -11.57 -12.67
N LEU A 53 3.58 -10.58 -11.82
CA LEU A 53 4.29 -10.74 -10.55
C LEU A 53 3.33 -10.65 -9.35
N PRO A 54 3.59 -11.37 -8.25
CA PRO A 54 2.75 -11.32 -7.07
C PRO A 54 2.83 -9.93 -6.41
N ALA A 55 1.69 -9.25 -6.31
CA ALA A 55 1.61 -7.89 -5.76
C ALA A 55 2.06 -7.80 -4.29
N THR A 56 1.85 -8.85 -3.50
CA THR A 56 2.28 -8.95 -2.09
C THR A 56 3.77 -8.69 -1.91
N LYS A 57 4.61 -9.15 -2.85
CA LYS A 57 6.06 -8.93 -2.83
C LYS A 57 6.47 -7.47 -3.04
N PHE A 58 5.53 -6.60 -3.37
CA PHE A 58 5.77 -5.17 -3.55
C PHE A 58 5.02 -4.31 -2.54
N LEU A 59 3.76 -4.67 -2.22
CA LEU A 59 2.91 -3.88 -1.33
C LEU A 59 3.40 -3.92 0.13
N ILE A 60 3.83 -5.09 0.60
CA ILE A 60 4.38 -5.21 1.96
C ILE A 60 5.70 -4.42 2.10
N PRO A 61 6.71 -4.61 1.22
CA PRO A 61 7.90 -3.77 1.24
C PRO A 61 7.62 -2.28 1.04
N LEU A 62 6.62 -1.89 0.24
CA LEU A 62 6.18 -0.50 0.10
C LEU A 62 5.84 0.12 1.46
N SER A 63 5.02 -0.56 2.25
CA SER A 63 4.60 -0.08 3.58
C SER A 63 5.80 0.12 4.52
N TYR A 64 6.70 -0.86 4.58
CA TYR A 64 7.90 -0.74 5.42
C TYR A 64 8.85 0.37 4.95
N VAL A 65 9.06 0.47 3.66
CA VAL A 65 10.01 1.45 3.10
C VAL A 65 9.52 2.89 3.25
N THR A 66 8.21 3.12 3.23
CA THR A 66 7.66 4.45 3.52
C THR A 66 7.92 4.85 4.96
N ILE A 67 7.77 3.93 5.92
CA ILE A 67 8.09 4.18 7.33
C ILE A 67 9.59 4.48 7.48
N LEU A 68 10.44 3.65 6.88
CA LEU A 68 11.90 3.83 6.93
C LEU A 68 12.36 5.16 6.31
N GLY A 69 11.71 5.60 5.23
CA GLY A 69 11.94 6.92 4.65
C GLY A 69 11.45 8.04 5.57
N GLY A 70 10.27 7.89 6.15
CA GLY A 70 9.63 8.88 7.01
C GLY A 70 10.43 9.23 8.28
N ILE A 71 11.23 8.32 8.80
CA ILE A 71 12.09 8.60 9.97
C ILE A 71 13.35 9.41 9.64
N CYS A 72 13.67 9.61 8.36
CA CYS A 72 14.90 10.30 7.96
C CYS A 72 14.82 11.82 8.09
N THR A 73 13.64 12.42 8.13
CA THR A 73 13.47 13.87 8.28
C THR A 73 12.39 14.21 9.29
N LEU A 74 12.39 15.46 9.74
CA LEU A 74 11.39 15.96 10.69
C LEU A 74 9.97 15.90 10.14
N ILE A 75 9.77 16.15 8.85
CA ILE A 75 8.46 16.24 8.19
C ILE A 75 7.99 14.91 7.60
N GLY A 76 8.85 13.88 7.53
CA GLY A 76 8.53 12.61 6.88
C GLY A 76 7.44 11.79 7.59
N THR A 77 7.22 12.03 8.88
CA THR A 77 6.12 11.42 9.63
C THR A 77 5.58 12.35 10.72
N SER A 78 4.27 12.26 10.98
CA SER A 78 3.60 13.06 12.01
C SER A 78 4.16 12.81 13.41
N THR A 79 4.63 11.61 13.69
CA THR A 79 5.23 11.25 14.99
C THR A 79 6.45 12.13 15.30
N ASN A 80 7.32 12.39 14.31
CA ASN A 80 8.48 13.23 14.48
C ASN A 80 8.10 14.68 14.84
N LEU A 81 7.05 15.21 14.18
CA LEU A 81 6.53 16.55 14.46
C LEU A 81 5.92 16.64 15.86
N VAL A 82 5.18 15.61 16.31
CA VAL A 82 4.61 15.57 17.66
C VAL A 82 5.72 15.57 18.71
N VAL A 83 6.73 14.71 18.56
CA VAL A 83 7.87 14.64 19.48
C VAL A 83 8.63 15.97 19.49
N HIS A 84 8.88 16.56 18.34
CA HIS A 84 9.49 17.87 18.22
C HIS A 84 8.70 18.95 18.98
N GLY A 85 7.37 18.98 18.80
CA GLY A 85 6.51 19.91 19.52
C GLY A 85 6.54 19.72 21.04
N MET A 86 6.57 18.48 21.52
CA MET A 86 6.67 18.18 22.95
C MET A 86 8.00 18.64 23.56
N ILE A 87 9.11 18.51 22.81
CA ILE A 87 10.43 18.97 23.22
C ILE A 87 10.44 20.50 23.37
N LEU A 88 9.85 21.22 22.42
CA LEU A 88 9.72 22.68 22.48
C LEU A 88 8.89 23.13 23.69
N VAL A 89 7.76 22.46 23.97
CA VAL A 89 6.92 22.76 25.14
C VAL A 89 7.66 22.49 26.45
N ALA A 90 8.57 21.49 26.47
CA ALA A 90 9.39 21.18 27.62
C ALA A 90 10.56 22.19 27.84
N GLY A 91 10.69 23.20 26.96
CA GLY A 91 11.70 24.24 27.08
C GLY A 91 13.08 23.88 26.51
N TYR A 92 13.18 22.79 25.73
CA TYR A 92 14.40 22.40 25.05
C TYR A 92 14.41 22.88 23.60
N GLU A 93 15.59 22.92 23.00
CA GLU A 93 15.73 23.17 21.57
C GLU A 93 15.13 21.97 20.79
N GLY A 94 14.27 22.26 19.81
CA GLY A 94 13.68 21.23 18.97
C GLY A 94 14.66 20.70 17.94
N PHE A 95 14.26 19.64 17.24
CA PHE A 95 15.08 19.04 16.18
C PHE A 95 15.14 19.93 14.94
N THR A 96 16.29 19.97 14.30
CA THR A 96 16.43 20.51 12.93
C THR A 96 15.85 19.51 11.92
N MET A 97 15.56 19.99 10.70
CA MET A 97 14.91 19.20 9.64
C MET A 97 15.59 17.85 9.37
N PHE A 98 16.92 17.81 9.39
CA PHE A 98 17.72 16.62 9.03
C PHE A 98 18.42 15.97 10.24
N GLU A 99 18.20 16.46 11.43
CA GLU A 99 18.88 15.92 12.61
C GLU A 99 18.51 14.46 12.87
N LEU A 100 17.23 14.12 12.74
CA LEU A 100 16.74 12.74 12.81
C LEU A 100 17.39 11.85 11.73
N GLY A 101 17.76 12.43 10.59
CA GLY A 101 18.44 11.73 9.51
C GLY A 101 19.81 11.18 9.89
N LYS A 102 20.50 11.76 10.87
CA LYS A 102 21.79 11.24 11.34
C LYS A 102 21.72 9.79 11.80
N VAL A 103 20.58 9.38 12.37
CA VAL A 103 20.31 7.99 12.79
C VAL A 103 19.36 7.31 11.81
N GLY A 104 18.33 8.03 11.34
CA GLY A 104 17.28 7.50 10.47
C GLY A 104 17.81 6.91 9.17
N VAL A 105 18.80 7.54 8.53
CA VAL A 105 19.39 7.06 7.28
C VAL A 105 20.08 5.70 7.46
N PHE A 106 20.82 5.49 8.55
CA PHE A 106 21.45 4.19 8.83
C PHE A 106 20.40 3.09 9.04
N ILE A 107 19.33 3.40 9.79
CA ILE A 107 18.22 2.47 10.01
C ILE A 107 17.50 2.19 8.68
N ALA A 108 17.27 3.20 7.85
CA ALA A 108 16.63 3.05 6.55
C ALA A 108 17.45 2.17 5.61
N ILE A 109 18.76 2.36 5.53
CA ILE A 109 19.67 1.54 4.72
C ILE A 109 19.63 0.09 5.21
N ALA A 110 19.81 -0.15 6.52
CA ALA A 110 19.77 -1.49 7.10
C ALA A 110 18.41 -2.17 6.83
N GLY A 111 17.31 -1.46 7.04
CA GLY A 111 15.95 -1.97 6.78
C GLY A 111 15.70 -2.29 5.30
N ILE A 112 16.15 -1.44 4.38
CA ILE A 112 16.03 -1.69 2.94
C ILE A 112 16.86 -2.92 2.53
N ILE A 113 18.09 -3.05 3.04
CA ILE A 113 18.92 -4.25 2.80
C ILE A 113 18.22 -5.51 3.33
N TYR A 114 17.68 -5.44 4.54
CA TYR A 114 16.90 -6.53 5.11
C TYR A 114 15.70 -6.92 4.21
N LEU A 115 14.93 -5.95 3.75
CA LEU A 115 13.82 -6.18 2.84
C LEU A 115 14.26 -6.85 1.53
N PHE A 116 15.40 -6.46 0.95
CA PHE A 116 15.93 -7.10 -0.25
C PHE A 116 16.32 -8.55 -0.04
N LEU A 117 16.96 -8.86 1.09
CA LEU A 117 17.42 -10.21 1.38
C LEU A 117 16.27 -11.17 1.71
N PHE A 118 15.33 -10.70 2.51
CA PHE A 118 14.28 -11.55 3.09
C PHE A 118 12.94 -11.50 2.37
N SER A 119 12.62 -10.42 1.66
CA SER A 119 11.34 -10.24 0.96
C SER A 119 11.01 -11.40 0.01
N LYS A 120 12.01 -11.91 -0.72
CA LYS A 120 11.80 -13.02 -1.66
C LYS A 120 11.46 -14.35 -0.96
N LYS A 121 11.98 -14.57 0.24
CA LYS A 121 11.83 -15.83 0.98
C LYS A 121 10.64 -15.81 1.95
N LEU A 122 10.41 -14.68 2.62
CA LEU A 122 9.36 -14.56 3.63
C LEU A 122 7.98 -14.25 3.05
N LEU A 123 7.92 -13.56 1.91
CA LEU A 123 6.64 -13.15 1.35
C LEU A 123 6.08 -14.24 0.43
N PRO A 124 4.86 -14.74 0.73
CA PRO A 124 4.22 -15.76 -0.09
C PRO A 124 3.88 -15.21 -1.49
N ASP A 125 3.87 -16.09 -2.47
CA ASP A 125 3.28 -15.80 -3.77
C ASP A 125 1.76 -15.80 -3.59
N ALA A 126 1.14 -14.64 -3.50
CA ALA A 126 -0.32 -14.54 -3.46
C ALA A 126 -0.90 -15.10 -4.75
N ARG A 127 -1.86 -16.02 -4.62
CA ARG A 127 -2.61 -16.49 -5.77
C ARG A 127 -3.42 -15.33 -6.35
N PRO A 128 -3.59 -15.27 -7.70
CA PRO A 128 -4.39 -14.22 -8.34
C PRO A 128 -5.84 -14.13 -7.83
N ASP A 129 -6.37 -15.24 -7.30
CA ASP A 129 -7.77 -15.38 -6.91
C ASP A 129 -8.14 -14.78 -5.54
N THR A 130 -7.17 -14.28 -4.77
CA THR A 130 -7.43 -13.56 -3.51
C THR A 130 -7.36 -12.04 -3.67
N ALA A 131 -7.56 -11.53 -4.87
CA ALA A 131 -7.75 -10.10 -5.06
C ALA A 131 -9.08 -9.70 -4.40
N VAL A 132 -9.00 -9.01 -3.27
CA VAL A 132 -10.13 -8.23 -2.77
C VAL A 132 -10.50 -7.28 -3.91
N PRO A 133 -11.76 -7.23 -4.37
CA PRO A 133 -12.18 -6.28 -5.40
C PRO A 133 -11.78 -4.87 -4.95
N ASP A 134 -11.12 -4.12 -5.83
CA ASP A 134 -10.79 -2.74 -5.53
C ASP A 134 -12.10 -1.94 -5.43
N GLU A 135 -12.32 -1.24 -4.33
CA GLU A 135 -13.47 -0.34 -4.13
C GLU A 135 -13.57 0.78 -5.19
N GLU A 136 -12.55 0.93 -6.05
CA GLU A 136 -12.53 1.92 -7.13
C GLU A 136 -13.04 1.42 -8.50
N GLU A 137 -13.31 0.11 -8.69
CA GLU A 137 -13.95 -0.39 -9.91
C GLU A 137 -15.47 -0.22 -9.91
N GLU A 138 -16.06 0.39 -8.87
CA GLU A 138 -17.51 0.62 -8.73
C GLU A 138 -18.11 1.71 -9.63
N LYS A 139 -17.43 2.21 -10.63
CA LYS A 139 -18.07 3.12 -11.62
C LYS A 139 -18.61 2.43 -12.87
N GLY A 140 -18.62 1.12 -12.91
CA GLY A 140 -19.29 0.33 -13.93
C GLY A 140 -19.92 -0.90 -13.29
N GLU A 141 -21.24 -0.87 -13.05
CA GLU A 141 -22.09 -2.01 -12.63
C GLU A 141 -21.39 -3.08 -11.76
N SER A 142 -21.05 -2.76 -10.52
CA SER A 142 -20.64 -3.76 -9.55
C SER A 142 -21.86 -4.61 -9.17
N LEU A 143 -21.95 -5.79 -9.76
CA LEU A 143 -22.88 -6.81 -9.30
C LEU A 143 -22.42 -7.26 -7.90
N HIS A 144 -22.95 -6.63 -6.86
CA HIS A 144 -22.76 -7.10 -5.50
C HIS A 144 -23.40 -8.47 -5.35
N ARG A 145 -22.58 -9.51 -5.17
CA ARG A 145 -23.10 -10.85 -4.87
C ARG A 145 -23.56 -10.87 -3.41
N VAL A 146 -24.85 -10.73 -3.20
CA VAL A 146 -25.46 -10.83 -1.88
C VAL A 146 -26.08 -12.23 -1.77
N GLU A 147 -25.66 -13.00 -0.77
CA GLU A 147 -26.34 -14.23 -0.40
C GLU A 147 -27.45 -13.89 0.60
N ALA A 148 -28.68 -14.06 0.18
CA ALA A 148 -29.84 -13.89 1.06
C ALA A 148 -30.51 -15.25 1.33
N VAL A 149 -30.69 -15.56 2.61
CA VAL A 149 -31.47 -16.73 3.01
C VAL A 149 -32.94 -16.35 3.07
N LEU A 150 -33.72 -16.93 2.16
CA LEU A 150 -35.15 -16.68 2.08
C LEU A 150 -35.88 -17.49 3.18
N GLY A 151 -36.58 -16.80 4.05
CA GLY A 151 -37.42 -17.45 5.07
C GLY A 151 -38.65 -18.10 4.45
N ALA A 152 -39.24 -19.09 5.17
CA ALA A 152 -40.41 -19.85 4.72
C ALA A 152 -41.66 -19.03 4.37
N ARG A 153 -41.72 -17.76 4.76
CA ARG A 153 -42.84 -16.81 4.47
C ARG A 153 -42.53 -15.85 3.34
N PHE A 154 -41.43 -16.05 2.58
CA PHE A 154 -41.11 -15.16 1.49
C PHE A 154 -42.10 -15.30 0.32
N PRO A 155 -42.77 -14.24 -0.16
CA PRO A 155 -43.84 -14.32 -1.15
C PRO A 155 -43.38 -14.71 -2.57
N GLY A 156 -42.08 -14.79 -2.81
CA GLY A 156 -41.45 -15.22 -4.05
C GLY A 156 -41.04 -16.70 -4.10
N ILE A 157 -41.38 -17.53 -3.08
CA ILE A 157 -41.07 -18.95 -3.07
C ILE A 157 -41.84 -19.64 -4.24
N ASN A 158 -41.10 -20.44 -5.01
CA ASN A 158 -41.60 -21.13 -6.22
C ASN A 158 -41.92 -20.21 -7.43
N LYS A 159 -41.44 -18.95 -7.43
CA LYS A 159 -41.52 -18.07 -8.60
C LYS A 159 -40.12 -17.86 -9.20
N THR A 160 -40.07 -17.65 -10.51
CA THR A 160 -38.82 -17.26 -11.15
C THR A 160 -38.47 -15.82 -10.80
N LEU A 161 -37.15 -15.46 -10.87
CA LEU A 161 -36.67 -14.08 -10.60
C LEU A 161 -37.37 -13.05 -11.51
N ALA A 162 -37.72 -13.44 -12.75
CA ALA A 162 -38.43 -12.58 -13.70
C ALA A 162 -39.88 -12.32 -13.28
N GLU A 163 -40.57 -13.34 -12.75
CA GLU A 163 -41.97 -13.24 -12.29
C GLU A 163 -42.09 -12.45 -10.97
N PHE A 164 -41.07 -12.54 -10.10
CA PHE A 164 -41.09 -11.84 -8.80
C PHE A 164 -40.69 -10.36 -8.90
N ASN A 165 -40.03 -9.94 -9.98
CA ASN A 165 -39.58 -8.56 -10.21
C ASN A 165 -38.93 -7.91 -8.99
N PHE A 166 -37.78 -8.42 -8.57
CA PHE A 166 -37.04 -8.04 -7.35
C PHE A 166 -36.71 -6.54 -7.24
N GLN A 167 -36.78 -5.78 -8.33
CA GLN A 167 -36.52 -4.34 -8.34
C GLN A 167 -37.69 -3.48 -7.82
N ARG A 168 -38.85 -4.07 -7.58
CA ARG A 168 -40.05 -3.33 -7.14
C ARG A 168 -40.42 -3.54 -5.69
N HIS A 169 -39.68 -4.35 -4.96
CA HIS A 169 -39.85 -4.65 -3.55
C HIS A 169 -38.56 -4.45 -2.77
#